data_81d5e8df830a1102691c5d0e39ac437b
#
_entry.id   81d5e8df830a1102691c5d0e39ac437b
#
_cell.length_a   1.000
_cell.length_b   1.000
_cell.length_c   1.000
_cell.angle_alpha   90.00
_cell.angle_beta   90.00
_cell.angle_gamma   90.00
#
_symmetry.space_group_name_H-M   'P 1'
#
loop_
_entity.id
_entity.type
_entity.pdbx_description
1 polymer ?
#
loop_
_entity_poly.entity_id
_entity_poly.type
_entity_poly.pdbx_seq_one_letter_code
_entity_poly.pdbx_strand_id
1 'polypeptide(L)'
;SSDVCSSDLTAISQPFHALGSLMSRDRRERDVICNIRMVLSITASMIITAFTLPLINKVAKLIDNQQMAWILVTAGYAIVSVFVLINTYCTCTERVQAADANKKEKENTPFWTAFKVTVTNRYFIIALGLMIFYTAYQIIIGTDLTYYCQYVLNDVDLVMPLSAAEKISTIIGIAMLPKLLPKYGKRNLICAGCILGIAGQLLFLLNITSVPLGVATCIMRGFGIAPFYGVQYSLPSDAIEYGHWKTGIRVEGLMFSSMSMGQKAGSGFTSAIMGAILSMAAFDGLKATAAEQTASAISAIKTFYLYVPIAIWVIMLDRKSV
;
A
#
# COMPACT_ATOMS: atom_id res chain seq x y z
N SER A 1 -4.70 -7.21 -22.61
CA SER A 1 -4.30 -5.77 -22.49
C SER A 1 -3.98 -5.37 -21.03
N SER A 2 -4.55 -6.01 -20.00
CA SER A 2 -4.24 -5.72 -18.59
C SER A 2 -2.80 -6.10 -18.20
N ASP A 3 -2.26 -7.16 -18.77
CA ASP A 3 -0.91 -7.67 -18.47
C ASP A 3 0.18 -6.75 -18.99
N VAL A 4 -0.02 -6.15 -20.17
CA VAL A 4 0.91 -5.16 -20.76
C VAL A 4 0.98 -3.92 -19.88
N CYS A 5 -0.16 -3.38 -19.46
CA CYS A 5 -0.22 -2.21 -18.57
C CYS A 5 0.46 -2.48 -17.21
N SER A 6 0.33 -3.70 -16.68
CA SER A 6 0.98 -4.09 -15.43
C SER A 6 2.50 -4.21 -15.56
N SER A 7 3.03 -4.71 -16.69
CA SER A 7 4.47 -4.82 -16.95
C SER A 7 5.11 -3.45 -17.18
N ASP A 8 4.44 -2.56 -17.94
CA ASP A 8 4.93 -1.22 -18.20
C ASP A 8 4.99 -0.38 -16.92
N LEU A 9 3.96 -0.46 -16.07
CA LEU A 9 3.97 0.19 -14.76
C LEU A 9 5.11 -0.34 -13.88
N THR A 10 5.42 -1.63 -13.94
CA THR A 10 6.54 -2.22 -13.20
C THR A 10 7.87 -1.74 -13.71
N ALA A 11 8.06 -1.62 -15.03
CA ALA A 11 9.29 -1.13 -15.64
C ALA A 11 9.62 0.30 -15.20
N ILE A 12 8.62 1.16 -15.01
CA ILE A 12 8.80 2.53 -14.53
C ILE A 12 8.98 2.57 -13.01
N SER A 13 8.21 1.79 -12.26
CA SER A 13 8.19 1.89 -10.80
C SER A 13 9.45 1.32 -10.13
N GLN A 14 10.08 0.29 -10.70
CA GLN A 14 11.28 -0.32 -10.11
C GLN A 14 12.50 0.62 -10.08
N PRO A 15 12.90 1.27 -11.19
CA PRO A 15 13.97 2.27 -11.16
C PRO A 15 13.64 3.43 -10.22
N PHE A 16 12.39 3.88 -10.18
CA PHE A 16 11.93 4.96 -9.30
C PHE A 16 12.03 4.58 -7.81
N HIS A 17 11.76 3.31 -7.45
CA HIS A 17 11.96 2.83 -6.08
C HIS A 17 13.43 2.72 -5.71
N ALA A 18 14.26 2.24 -6.63
CA ALA A 18 15.72 2.16 -6.44
C ALA A 18 16.36 3.55 -6.32
N LEU A 19 15.88 4.53 -7.08
CA LEU A 19 16.40 5.91 -7.03
C LEU A 19 16.35 6.48 -5.61
N GLY A 20 15.28 6.23 -4.84
CA GLY A 20 15.14 6.68 -3.47
C GLY A 20 16.27 6.19 -2.54
N SER A 21 16.80 4.98 -2.77
CA SER A 21 17.94 4.42 -2.01
C SER A 21 19.29 5.00 -2.45
N LEU A 22 19.38 5.52 -3.68
CA LEU A 22 20.61 6.05 -4.28
C LEU A 22 20.78 7.57 -4.08
N MET A 23 19.75 8.28 -3.60
CA MET A 23 19.78 9.73 -3.42
C MET A 23 20.57 10.16 -2.18
N SER A 24 20.62 9.37 -1.12
CA SER A 24 21.38 9.71 0.11
C SER A 24 21.99 8.48 0.78
N ARG A 25 23.19 8.68 1.38
CA ARG A 25 23.87 7.69 2.22
C ARG A 25 23.37 7.69 3.66
N ASP A 26 22.81 8.81 4.13
CA ASP A 26 22.29 8.93 5.49
C ASP A 26 20.92 8.21 5.60
N ARG A 27 20.82 7.29 6.55
CA ARG A 27 19.57 6.56 6.84
C ARG A 27 18.44 7.51 7.21
N ARG A 28 18.74 8.57 7.96
CA ARG A 28 17.74 9.54 8.40
C ARG A 28 17.16 10.34 7.23
N GLU A 29 18.02 10.77 6.30
CA GLU A 29 17.56 11.45 5.09
C GLU A 29 16.72 10.54 4.19
N ARG A 30 17.12 9.27 4.02
CA ARG A 30 16.34 8.29 3.27
C ARG A 30 14.95 8.06 3.87
N ASP A 31 14.85 7.93 5.19
CA ASP A 31 13.56 7.78 5.87
C ASP A 31 12.67 9.02 5.65
N VAL A 32 13.23 10.22 5.69
CA VAL A 32 12.50 11.48 5.41
C VAL A 32 12.02 11.52 3.95
N ILE A 33 12.88 11.19 3.00
CA ILE A 33 12.53 11.13 1.56
C ILE A 33 11.40 10.13 1.32
N CYS A 34 11.50 8.92 1.90
CA CYS A 34 10.45 7.91 1.81
C CYS A 34 9.13 8.40 2.41
N ASN A 35 9.16 9.06 3.56
CA ASN A 35 7.96 9.59 4.21
C ASN A 35 7.29 10.69 3.38
N ILE A 36 8.05 11.67 2.89
CA ILE A 36 7.52 12.75 2.04
C ILE A 36 6.89 12.15 0.77
N ARG A 37 7.56 11.20 0.13
CA ARG A 37 7.04 10.50 -1.04
C ARG A 37 5.71 9.82 -0.76
N MET A 38 5.57 9.15 0.40
CA MET A 38 4.34 8.46 0.76
C MET A 38 3.20 9.44 1.03
N VAL A 39 3.45 10.53 1.75
CA VAL A 39 2.46 11.60 1.96
C VAL A 39 1.96 12.16 0.64
N LEU A 40 2.87 12.51 -0.28
CA LEU A 40 2.52 13.02 -1.59
C LEU A 40 1.73 12.01 -2.42
N SER A 41 2.13 10.72 -2.40
CA SER A 41 1.46 9.65 -3.12
C SER A 41 0.01 9.44 -2.64
N ILE A 42 -0.21 9.36 -1.32
CA ILE A 42 -1.55 9.19 -0.75
C ILE A 42 -2.41 10.41 -1.02
N THR A 43 -1.85 11.62 -0.86
CA THR A 43 -2.54 12.88 -1.13
C THR A 43 -2.94 12.99 -2.60
N ALA A 44 -2.04 12.68 -3.52
CA ALA A 44 -2.34 12.66 -4.95
C ALA A 44 -3.43 11.64 -5.30
N SER A 45 -3.34 10.42 -4.76
CA SER A 45 -4.36 9.39 -4.95
C SER A 45 -5.74 9.84 -4.44
N MET A 46 -5.78 10.47 -3.27
CA MET A 46 -7.02 11.00 -2.68
C MET A 46 -7.63 12.11 -3.56
N ILE A 47 -6.82 13.06 -4.04
CA ILE A 47 -7.24 14.14 -4.93
C ILE A 47 -7.79 13.56 -6.24
N ILE A 48 -7.04 12.66 -6.89
CA ILE A 48 -7.47 12.04 -8.14
C ILE A 48 -8.81 11.32 -7.94
N THR A 49 -8.93 10.49 -6.90
CA THR A 49 -10.18 9.75 -6.63
C THR A 49 -11.36 10.69 -6.39
N ALA A 50 -11.17 11.77 -5.63
CA ALA A 50 -12.23 12.73 -5.31
C ALA A 50 -12.69 13.55 -6.54
N PHE A 51 -11.76 13.92 -7.42
CA PHE A 51 -12.07 14.82 -8.54
C PHE A 51 -12.39 14.12 -9.86
N THR A 52 -12.01 12.84 -10.03
CA THR A 52 -12.19 12.13 -11.31
C THR A 52 -13.66 12.04 -11.72
N LEU A 53 -14.54 11.54 -10.86
CA LEU A 53 -15.96 11.39 -11.19
C LEU A 53 -16.68 12.75 -11.45
N PRO A 54 -16.53 13.77 -10.60
CA PRO A 54 -17.07 15.09 -10.88
C PRO A 54 -16.57 15.69 -12.19
N LEU A 55 -15.28 15.49 -12.52
CA LEU A 55 -14.69 15.99 -13.75
C LEU A 55 -15.25 15.27 -14.98
N ILE A 56 -15.35 13.94 -14.93
CA ILE A 56 -15.94 13.13 -16.00
C ILE A 56 -17.41 13.57 -16.26
N ASN A 57 -18.19 13.74 -15.19
CA ASN A 57 -19.59 14.16 -15.31
C ASN A 57 -19.73 15.55 -15.92
N LYS A 58 -18.83 16.49 -15.61
CA LYS A 58 -18.81 17.81 -16.24
C LYS A 58 -18.44 17.73 -17.72
N VAL A 59 -17.41 16.97 -18.07
CA VAL A 59 -16.97 16.81 -19.46
C VAL A 59 -18.01 16.04 -20.27
N ALA A 60 -18.66 15.01 -19.70
CA ALA A 60 -19.73 14.27 -20.35
C ALA A 60 -20.94 15.15 -20.70
N LYS A 61 -21.30 16.11 -19.84
CA LYS A 61 -22.35 17.09 -20.11
C LYS A 61 -21.99 18.08 -21.24
N LEU A 62 -20.70 18.34 -21.46
CA LEU A 62 -20.21 19.24 -22.51
C LEU A 62 -20.17 18.56 -23.89
N ILE A 63 -19.88 17.25 -23.92
CA ILE A 63 -19.65 16.51 -25.16
C ILE A 63 -20.83 15.62 -25.53
N ASP A 64 -21.79 15.46 -24.60
CA ASP A 64 -22.95 14.56 -24.71
C ASP A 64 -22.57 13.08 -24.99
N ASN A 65 -21.35 12.68 -24.55
CA ASN A 65 -20.82 11.34 -24.72
C ASN A 65 -19.97 10.93 -23.52
N GLN A 66 -20.46 9.98 -22.73
CA GLN A 66 -19.79 9.52 -21.50
C GLN A 66 -18.49 8.77 -21.79
N GLN A 67 -18.43 8.01 -22.87
CA GLN A 67 -17.21 7.28 -23.26
C GLN A 67 -16.08 8.24 -23.65
N MET A 68 -16.39 9.28 -24.42
CA MET A 68 -15.40 10.28 -24.81
C MET A 68 -14.93 11.11 -23.62
N ALA A 69 -15.78 11.39 -22.66
CA ALA A 69 -15.40 12.07 -21.42
C ALA A 69 -14.38 11.27 -20.61
N TRP A 70 -14.55 9.96 -20.48
CA TRP A 70 -13.57 9.08 -19.84
C TRP A 70 -12.22 9.13 -20.55
N ILE A 71 -12.21 9.03 -21.88
CA ILE A 71 -10.97 9.06 -22.69
C ILE A 71 -10.24 10.39 -22.50
N LEU A 72 -10.95 11.51 -22.57
CA LEU A 72 -10.33 12.85 -22.44
C LEU A 72 -9.76 13.11 -21.06
N VAL A 73 -10.47 12.74 -19.99
CA VAL A 73 -10.00 12.94 -18.62
C VAL A 73 -8.79 12.06 -18.33
N THR A 74 -8.82 10.79 -18.76
CA THR A 74 -7.66 9.87 -18.58
C THR A 74 -6.47 10.29 -19.42
N ALA A 75 -6.67 10.77 -20.65
CA ALA A 75 -5.62 11.33 -21.48
C ALA A 75 -4.98 12.58 -20.85
N GLY A 76 -5.80 13.45 -20.25
CA GLY A 76 -5.29 14.60 -19.48
C GLY A 76 -4.40 14.18 -18.31
N TYR A 77 -4.79 13.17 -17.53
CA TYR A 77 -3.96 12.63 -16.47
C TYR A 77 -2.66 11.99 -17.00
N ALA A 78 -2.72 11.30 -18.16
CA ALA A 78 -1.54 10.74 -18.79
C ALA A 78 -0.53 11.82 -19.19
N ILE A 79 -0.97 12.93 -19.78
CA ILE A 79 -0.10 14.07 -20.15
C ILE A 79 0.57 14.67 -18.90
N VAL A 80 -0.19 14.92 -17.84
CA VAL A 80 0.36 15.42 -16.58
C VAL A 80 1.38 14.44 -15.99
N SER A 81 1.11 13.13 -16.04
CA SER A 81 2.02 12.09 -15.56
C SER A 81 3.35 12.10 -16.31
N VAL A 82 3.32 12.19 -17.66
CA VAL A 82 4.52 12.28 -18.49
C VAL A 82 5.33 13.52 -18.13
N PHE A 83 4.69 14.67 -17.94
CA PHE A 83 5.36 15.92 -17.57
C PHE A 83 6.06 15.81 -16.21
N VAL A 84 5.41 15.22 -15.22
CA VAL A 84 5.99 14.96 -13.88
C VAL A 84 7.17 14.00 -13.96
N LEU A 85 7.08 12.93 -14.79
CA LEU A 85 8.18 11.98 -14.99
C LEU A 85 9.40 12.64 -15.63
N ILE A 86 9.21 13.47 -16.65
CA ILE A 86 10.29 14.23 -17.30
C ILE A 86 10.94 15.19 -16.29
N ASN A 87 10.15 15.90 -15.50
CA ASN A 87 10.67 16.78 -14.44
C ASN A 87 11.50 15.99 -13.42
N THR A 88 11.03 14.82 -12.99
CA THR A 88 11.77 13.95 -12.09
C THR A 88 13.11 13.52 -12.69
N TYR A 89 13.12 13.12 -13.96
CA TYR A 89 14.36 12.77 -14.67
C TYR A 89 15.36 13.92 -14.74
N CYS A 90 14.91 15.13 -15.00
CA CYS A 90 15.79 16.33 -15.09
C CYS A 90 16.31 16.79 -13.72
N THR A 91 15.55 16.55 -12.64
CA THR A 91 15.86 17.14 -11.33
C THR A 91 16.57 16.17 -10.39
N CYS A 92 16.28 14.86 -10.49
CA CYS A 92 16.85 13.85 -9.60
C CYS A 92 18.20 13.35 -10.13
N THR A 93 19.24 13.47 -9.30
CA THR A 93 20.59 12.96 -9.59
C THR A 93 20.99 11.85 -8.62
N GLU A 94 21.59 10.78 -9.13
CA GLU A 94 22.14 9.68 -8.35
C GLU A 94 23.44 10.13 -7.68
N ARG A 95 23.41 10.41 -6.39
CA ARG A 95 24.58 10.90 -5.64
C ARG A 95 25.47 9.76 -5.10
N VAL A 96 24.90 8.58 -4.89
CA VAL A 96 25.61 7.44 -4.28
C VAL A 96 26.47 6.66 -5.28
N GLN A 97 26.05 6.57 -6.54
CA GLN A 97 26.83 5.86 -7.59
C GLN A 97 28.13 6.54 -7.96
N ALA A 98 28.20 7.87 -7.91
CA ALA A 98 29.41 8.61 -8.26
C ALA A 98 30.63 8.32 -7.37
N ALA A 99 30.40 7.80 -6.14
CA ALA A 99 31.47 7.49 -5.20
C ALA A 99 31.91 6.00 -5.28
N ASP A 100 31.05 5.09 -5.75
CA ASP A 100 31.35 3.67 -5.87
C ASP A 100 31.74 3.24 -7.29
N ALA A 101 31.63 4.13 -8.29
CA ALA A 101 32.04 3.89 -9.67
C ALA A 101 33.54 3.53 -9.82
N ASN A 102 34.37 3.87 -8.81
CA ASN A 102 35.78 3.49 -8.77
C ASN A 102 36.05 2.08 -8.25
N LYS A 103 35.05 1.36 -7.72
CA LYS A 103 35.15 -0.08 -7.44
C LYS A 103 34.59 -0.84 -8.63
N LYS A 104 35.47 -1.21 -9.54
CA LYS A 104 35.28 -2.23 -10.57
C LYS A 104 34.98 -3.60 -9.93
N GLU A 105 33.79 -3.76 -9.41
CA GLU A 105 33.23 -5.07 -9.08
C GLU A 105 31.74 -5.06 -9.43
N LYS A 106 31.44 -4.87 -10.76
CA LYS A 106 30.33 -5.61 -11.34
C LYS A 106 30.79 -7.06 -11.41
N GLU A 107 30.91 -7.72 -10.26
CA GLU A 107 30.89 -9.16 -10.26
C GLU A 107 29.56 -9.57 -10.88
N ASN A 108 29.67 -10.26 -12.02
CA ASN A 108 28.57 -11.03 -12.59
C ASN A 108 28.20 -12.14 -11.60
N THR A 109 27.55 -11.74 -10.50
CA THR A 109 27.05 -12.74 -9.54
C THR A 109 26.03 -13.58 -10.26
N PRO A 110 26.23 -14.90 -10.39
CA PRO A 110 25.27 -15.78 -11.02
C PRO A 110 23.90 -15.58 -10.36
N PHE A 111 22.83 -15.54 -11.16
CA PHE A 111 21.48 -15.33 -10.66
C PHE A 111 21.13 -16.22 -9.47
N TRP A 112 21.54 -17.50 -9.50
CA TRP A 112 21.31 -18.46 -8.42
C TRP A 112 22.02 -18.09 -7.11
N THR A 113 23.21 -17.50 -7.18
CA THR A 113 23.93 -17.02 -6.00
C THR A 113 23.20 -15.80 -5.40
N ALA A 114 22.81 -14.85 -6.24
CA ALA A 114 22.04 -13.69 -5.83
C ALA A 114 20.69 -14.10 -5.20
N PHE A 115 19.98 -15.05 -5.82
CA PHE A 115 18.74 -15.60 -5.30
C PHE A 115 18.93 -16.29 -3.94
N LYS A 116 19.95 -17.11 -3.80
CA LYS A 116 20.30 -17.80 -2.54
C LYS A 116 20.60 -16.79 -1.42
N VAL A 117 21.39 -15.75 -1.70
CA VAL A 117 21.69 -14.67 -0.74
C VAL A 117 20.41 -13.96 -0.30
N THR A 118 19.50 -13.67 -1.24
CA THR A 118 18.22 -13.00 -0.96
C THR A 118 17.32 -13.86 -0.06
N VAL A 119 17.13 -15.13 -0.38
CA VAL A 119 16.27 -16.05 0.38
C VAL A 119 16.88 -16.43 1.74
N THR A 120 18.21 -16.44 1.85
CA THR A 120 18.88 -16.72 3.13
C THR A 120 18.90 -15.49 4.06
N ASN A 121 18.59 -14.29 3.55
CA ASN A 121 18.53 -13.08 4.35
C ASN A 121 17.24 -13.04 5.18
N ARG A 122 17.35 -13.37 6.47
CA ARG A 122 16.20 -13.41 7.40
C ARG A 122 15.42 -12.09 7.45
N TYR A 123 16.12 -10.96 7.46
CA TYR A 123 15.45 -9.65 7.53
C TYR A 123 14.69 -9.34 6.26
N PHE A 124 15.21 -9.77 5.12
CA PHE A 124 14.50 -9.63 3.84
C PHE A 124 13.21 -10.46 3.81
N ILE A 125 13.27 -11.73 4.26
CA ILE A 125 12.07 -12.60 4.30
C ILE A 125 11.01 -12.02 5.24
N ILE A 126 11.40 -11.45 6.38
CA ILE A 126 10.47 -10.79 7.29
C ILE A 126 9.86 -9.55 6.64
N ALA A 127 10.67 -8.70 6.01
CA ALA A 127 10.19 -7.51 5.31
C ALA A 127 9.22 -7.87 4.17
N LEU A 128 9.54 -8.91 3.39
CA LEU A 128 8.67 -9.44 2.33
C LEU A 128 7.34 -9.95 2.89
N GLY A 129 7.38 -10.73 3.97
CA GLY A 129 6.19 -11.22 4.66
C GLY A 129 5.30 -10.09 5.17
N LEU A 130 5.88 -9.10 5.83
CA LEU A 130 5.15 -7.90 6.27
C LEU A 130 4.50 -7.16 5.10
N MET A 131 5.19 -7.07 3.97
CA MET A 131 4.69 -6.42 2.76
C MET A 131 3.48 -7.16 2.18
N ILE A 132 3.52 -8.50 2.14
CA ILE A 132 2.42 -9.34 1.66
C ILE A 132 1.18 -9.15 2.57
N PHE A 133 1.33 -9.26 3.88
CA PHE A 133 0.22 -9.08 4.82
C PHE A 133 -0.34 -7.66 4.80
N TYR A 134 0.52 -6.66 4.67
CA TYR A 134 0.11 -5.28 4.48
C TYR A 134 -0.73 -5.10 3.21
N THR A 135 -0.28 -5.67 2.09
CA THR A 135 -1.02 -5.58 0.82
C THR A 135 -2.36 -6.30 0.92
N ALA A 136 -2.40 -7.47 1.56
CA ALA A 136 -3.64 -8.18 1.85
C ALA A 136 -4.62 -7.32 2.68
N TYR A 137 -4.13 -6.69 3.74
CA TYR A 137 -4.93 -5.77 4.54
C TYR A 137 -5.52 -4.64 3.70
N GLN A 138 -4.72 -3.98 2.85
CA GLN A 138 -5.17 -2.87 2.01
C GLN A 138 -6.25 -3.30 1.01
N ILE A 139 -6.10 -4.46 0.39
CA ILE A 139 -7.10 -4.99 -0.55
C ILE A 139 -8.40 -5.31 0.16
N ILE A 140 -8.34 -6.00 1.29
CA ILE A 140 -9.53 -6.39 2.05
C ILE A 140 -10.28 -5.14 2.49
N ILE A 141 -9.62 -4.22 3.17
CA ILE A 141 -10.27 -3.01 3.69
C ILE A 141 -10.79 -2.13 2.55
N GLY A 142 -10.00 -1.94 1.48
CA GLY A 142 -10.41 -1.08 0.37
C GLY A 142 -11.61 -1.61 -0.40
N THR A 143 -11.70 -2.92 -0.60
CA THR A 143 -12.81 -3.55 -1.32
C THR A 143 -14.03 -3.73 -0.41
N ASP A 144 -13.81 -4.24 0.79
CA ASP A 144 -14.89 -4.67 1.67
C ASP A 144 -15.59 -3.48 2.36
N LEU A 145 -14.93 -2.32 2.50
CA LEU A 145 -15.57 -1.09 2.99
C LEU A 145 -16.81 -0.74 2.17
N THR A 146 -16.73 -0.88 0.84
CA THR A 146 -17.87 -0.59 -0.04
C THR A 146 -19.02 -1.57 0.21
N TYR A 147 -18.72 -2.86 0.28
CA TYR A 147 -19.72 -3.88 0.58
C TYR A 147 -20.30 -3.73 1.99
N TYR A 148 -19.45 -3.38 2.96
CA TYR A 148 -19.88 -3.14 4.34
C TYR A 148 -20.84 -1.96 4.45
N CYS A 149 -20.53 -0.84 3.82
CA CYS A 149 -21.43 0.32 3.77
C CYS A 149 -22.74 -0.01 3.06
N GLN A 150 -22.69 -0.71 1.93
CA GLN A 150 -23.87 -1.04 1.13
C GLN A 150 -24.78 -2.06 1.82
N TYR A 151 -24.24 -3.16 2.36
CA TYR A 151 -25.02 -4.30 2.84
C TYR A 151 -25.16 -4.39 4.37
N VAL A 152 -24.33 -3.68 5.14
CA VAL A 152 -24.43 -3.69 6.61
C VAL A 152 -24.91 -2.37 7.16
N LEU A 153 -24.42 -1.24 6.64
CA LEU A 153 -24.87 0.11 7.04
C LEU A 153 -26.07 0.57 6.22
N ASN A 154 -26.37 -0.06 5.07
CA ASN A 154 -27.41 0.31 4.11
C ASN A 154 -27.27 1.74 3.58
N ASP A 155 -26.06 2.26 3.53
CA ASP A 155 -25.76 3.62 3.06
C ASP A 155 -24.39 3.65 2.37
N VAL A 156 -24.41 3.72 1.04
CA VAL A 156 -23.20 3.75 0.19
C VAL A 156 -22.48 5.09 0.30
N ASP A 157 -23.17 6.17 0.64
CA ASP A 157 -22.58 7.51 0.74
C ASP A 157 -21.58 7.59 1.92
N LEU A 158 -21.66 6.67 2.86
CA LEU A 158 -20.71 6.55 3.97
C LEU A 158 -19.31 6.05 3.55
N VAL A 159 -19.15 5.45 2.37
CA VAL A 159 -17.85 4.98 1.86
C VAL A 159 -16.86 6.15 1.78
N MET A 160 -17.31 7.29 1.25
CA MET A 160 -16.43 8.44 1.07
C MET A 160 -15.95 9.04 2.41
N PRO A 161 -16.79 9.39 3.39
CA PRO A 161 -16.32 9.94 4.65
C PRO A 161 -15.50 8.96 5.48
N LEU A 162 -15.83 7.66 5.48
CA LEU A 162 -15.06 6.64 6.20
C LEU A 162 -13.66 6.44 5.59
N SER A 163 -13.58 6.31 4.26
CA SER A 163 -12.29 6.20 3.57
C SER A 163 -11.44 7.47 3.72
N ALA A 164 -12.06 8.65 3.64
CA ALA A 164 -11.38 9.93 3.86
C ALA A 164 -10.82 10.04 5.28
N ALA A 165 -11.59 9.65 6.29
CA ALA A 165 -11.14 9.65 7.68
C ALA A 165 -9.89 8.76 7.86
N GLU A 166 -9.86 7.56 7.27
CA GLU A 166 -8.71 6.67 7.31
C GLU A 166 -7.49 7.26 6.57
N LYS A 167 -7.68 7.79 5.36
CA LYS A 167 -6.58 8.34 4.55
C LYS A 167 -6.00 9.62 5.16
N ILE A 168 -6.83 10.53 5.66
CA ILE A 168 -6.37 11.76 6.33
C ILE A 168 -5.56 11.40 7.58
N SER A 169 -6.05 10.48 8.40
CA SER A 169 -5.34 10.02 9.60
C SER A 169 -4.02 9.36 9.26
N THR A 170 -3.96 8.59 8.17
CA THR A 170 -2.72 7.99 7.66
C THR A 170 -1.72 9.07 7.24
N ILE A 171 -2.15 10.09 6.51
CA ILE A 171 -1.29 11.21 6.08
C ILE A 171 -0.70 11.93 7.29
N ILE A 172 -1.53 12.26 8.28
CA ILE A 172 -1.09 12.93 9.51
C ILE A 172 -0.10 12.02 10.26
N GLY A 173 -0.40 10.74 10.39
CA GLY A 173 0.47 9.76 11.02
C GLY A 173 1.84 9.66 10.35
N ILE A 174 1.90 9.59 9.01
CA ILE A 174 3.17 9.57 8.26
C ILE A 174 3.94 10.88 8.43
N ALA A 175 3.25 12.04 8.42
CA ALA A 175 3.90 13.34 8.61
C ALA A 175 4.55 13.47 10.01
N MET A 176 4.08 12.75 11.00
CA MET A 176 4.68 12.70 12.34
C MET A 176 5.91 11.78 12.43
N LEU A 177 6.09 10.82 11.51
CA LEU A 177 7.16 9.82 11.57
C LEU A 177 8.58 10.37 11.59
N PRO A 178 8.96 11.43 10.83
CA PRO A 178 10.31 11.98 10.88
C PRO A 178 10.75 12.40 12.29
N LYS A 179 9.79 12.77 13.15
CA LYS A 179 10.05 13.13 14.57
C LYS A 179 10.05 11.91 15.50
N LEU A 180 9.25 10.90 15.17
CA LEU A 180 9.04 9.73 16.02
C LEU A 180 10.06 8.61 15.74
N LEU A 181 10.47 8.42 14.49
CA LEU A 181 11.43 7.37 14.08
C LEU A 181 12.77 7.45 14.82
N PRO A 182 13.41 8.63 14.97
CA PRO A 182 14.68 8.74 15.69
C PRO A 182 14.56 8.40 17.17
N LYS A 183 13.38 8.64 17.76
CA LYS A 183 13.16 8.48 19.21
C LYS A 183 12.77 7.04 19.58
N TYR A 184 11.93 6.40 18.81
CA TYR A 184 11.33 5.10 19.15
C TYR A 184 11.81 3.94 18.28
N GLY A 185 12.42 4.24 17.11
CA GLY A 185 12.84 3.22 16.13
C GLY A 185 11.68 2.65 15.31
N LYS A 186 12.03 2.10 14.13
CA LYS A 186 11.05 1.56 13.16
C LYS A 186 10.18 0.45 13.76
N ARG A 187 10.80 -0.49 14.45
CA ARG A 187 10.13 -1.66 15.05
C ARG A 187 9.05 -1.28 16.06
N ASN A 188 9.41 -0.45 17.06
CA ASN A 188 8.48 -0.09 18.12
C ASN A 188 7.28 0.71 17.59
N LEU A 189 7.51 1.55 16.58
CA LEU A 189 6.44 2.30 15.93
C LEU A 189 5.48 1.41 15.16
N ILE A 190 6.00 0.41 14.42
CA ILE A 190 5.15 -0.58 13.73
C ILE A 190 4.33 -1.37 14.75
N CYS A 191 4.95 -1.85 15.85
CA CYS A 191 4.23 -2.57 16.89
C CYS A 191 3.15 -1.70 17.56
N ALA A 192 3.45 -0.45 17.89
CA ALA A 192 2.48 0.50 18.45
C ALA A 192 1.33 0.75 17.46
N GLY A 193 1.64 0.87 16.17
CA GLY A 193 0.64 0.98 15.11
C GLY A 193 -0.28 -0.24 15.03
N CYS A 194 0.28 -1.45 15.07
CA CYS A 194 -0.50 -2.68 15.07
C CYS A 194 -1.43 -2.76 16.27
N ILE A 195 -0.94 -2.43 17.47
CA ILE A 195 -1.76 -2.41 18.70
C ILE A 195 -2.90 -1.39 18.57
N LEU A 196 -2.62 -0.19 18.06
CA LEU A 196 -3.63 0.84 17.83
C LEU A 196 -4.68 0.40 16.80
N GLY A 197 -4.26 -0.27 15.71
CA GLY A 197 -5.15 -0.83 14.70
C GLY A 197 -6.07 -1.91 15.28
N ILE A 198 -5.52 -2.84 16.07
CA ILE A 198 -6.30 -3.87 16.79
C ILE A 198 -7.29 -3.20 17.75
N ALA A 199 -6.86 -2.25 18.56
CA ALA A 199 -7.73 -1.54 19.52
C ALA A 199 -8.89 -0.84 18.81
N GLY A 200 -8.61 -0.16 17.67
CA GLY A 200 -9.66 0.47 16.86
C GLY A 200 -10.66 -0.53 16.31
N GLN A 201 -10.18 -1.68 15.84
CA GLN A 201 -11.05 -2.72 15.30
C GLN A 201 -11.91 -3.39 16.41
N LEU A 202 -11.32 -3.63 17.58
CA LEU A 202 -12.05 -4.15 18.75
C LEU A 202 -13.10 -3.15 19.24
N LEU A 203 -12.80 -1.85 19.22
CA LEU A 203 -13.77 -0.80 19.56
C LEU A 203 -14.99 -0.86 18.64
N PHE A 204 -14.80 -1.11 17.35
CA PHE A 204 -15.91 -1.21 16.39
C PHE A 204 -16.80 -2.43 16.65
N LEU A 205 -16.27 -3.51 17.19
CA LEU A 205 -17.06 -4.69 17.56
C LEU A 205 -18.13 -4.42 18.65
N LEU A 206 -18.00 -3.33 19.42
CA LEU A 206 -19.00 -2.96 20.44
C LEU A 206 -20.34 -2.56 19.80
N ASN A 207 -20.29 -1.88 18.65
CA ASN A 207 -21.49 -1.55 17.88
C ASN A 207 -21.14 -1.40 16.40
N ILE A 208 -21.33 -2.48 15.66
CA ILE A 208 -20.95 -2.62 14.25
C ILE A 208 -21.80 -1.77 13.28
N THR A 209 -22.91 -1.20 13.72
CA THR A 209 -23.78 -0.34 12.89
C THR A 209 -23.63 1.15 13.22
N SER A 210 -22.84 1.49 14.22
CA SER A 210 -22.64 2.90 14.63
C SER A 210 -21.67 3.62 13.71
N VAL A 211 -22.16 4.61 12.97
CA VAL A 211 -21.33 5.43 12.08
C VAL A 211 -20.24 6.21 12.84
N PRO A 212 -20.49 6.85 13.98
CA PRO A 212 -19.45 7.53 14.76
C PRO A 212 -18.33 6.60 15.21
N LEU A 213 -18.68 5.37 15.63
CA LEU A 213 -17.69 4.34 15.98
C LEU A 213 -16.89 3.89 14.74
N GLY A 214 -17.55 3.75 13.59
CA GLY A 214 -16.90 3.47 12.31
C GLY A 214 -15.85 4.53 11.95
N VAL A 215 -16.20 5.82 12.09
CA VAL A 215 -15.25 6.92 11.84
C VAL A 215 -14.08 6.87 12.83
N ALA A 216 -14.33 6.67 14.13
CA ALA A 216 -13.28 6.55 15.14
C ALA A 216 -12.34 5.38 14.83
N THR A 217 -12.88 4.23 14.42
CA THR A 217 -12.11 3.06 14.02
C THR A 217 -11.27 3.35 12.78
N CYS A 218 -11.81 4.00 11.75
CA CYS A 218 -11.07 4.41 10.56
C CYS A 218 -9.90 5.34 10.90
N ILE A 219 -10.11 6.28 11.83
CA ILE A 219 -9.05 7.17 12.33
C ILE A 219 -7.95 6.36 13.04
N MET A 220 -8.32 5.47 13.95
CA MET A 220 -7.36 4.62 14.69
C MET A 220 -6.60 3.69 13.75
N ARG A 221 -7.27 3.09 12.74
CA ARG A 221 -6.64 2.27 11.71
C ARG A 221 -5.67 3.07 10.86
N GLY A 222 -6.06 4.29 10.46
CA GLY A 222 -5.21 5.19 9.70
C GLY A 222 -3.91 5.53 10.43
N PHE A 223 -3.98 5.89 11.71
CA PHE A 223 -2.79 6.08 12.54
C PHE A 223 -2.03 4.77 12.76
N GLY A 224 -2.73 3.65 12.88
CA GLY A 224 -2.15 2.33 13.07
C GLY A 224 -1.29 1.88 11.91
N ILE A 225 -1.74 2.11 10.66
CA ILE A 225 -1.03 1.70 9.46
C ILE A 225 0.07 2.69 9.03
N ALA A 226 0.00 3.95 9.48
CA ALA A 226 0.92 5.00 9.09
C ALA A 226 2.41 4.66 9.32
N PRO A 227 2.84 4.06 10.46
CA PRO A 227 4.23 3.67 10.65
C PRO A 227 4.73 2.71 9.59
N PHE A 228 3.93 1.74 9.19
CA PHE A 228 4.32 0.80 8.15
C PHE A 228 4.41 1.47 6.78
N TYR A 229 3.45 2.32 6.42
CA TYR A 229 3.47 3.10 5.19
C TYR A 229 4.76 3.92 5.03
N GLY A 230 5.17 4.61 6.12
CA GLY A 230 6.34 5.45 6.08
C GLY A 230 7.66 4.71 5.95
N VAL A 231 7.74 3.46 6.44
CA VAL A 231 9.01 2.70 6.43
C VAL A 231 9.03 1.54 5.42
N GLN A 232 7.94 1.26 4.71
CA GLN A 232 7.81 0.10 3.85
C GLN A 232 8.90 -0.04 2.77
N TYR A 233 9.45 1.07 2.27
CA TYR A 233 10.54 1.07 1.29
C TYR A 233 11.92 1.22 1.93
N SER A 234 12.01 1.67 3.17
CA SER A 234 13.28 1.74 3.89
C SER A 234 13.65 0.43 4.56
N LEU A 235 12.68 -0.43 4.90
CA LEU A 235 12.94 -1.78 5.44
C LEU A 235 13.72 -2.68 4.46
N PRO A 236 13.34 -2.78 3.17
CA PRO A 236 14.15 -3.51 2.20
C PRO A 236 15.56 -2.97 2.05
N SER A 237 15.73 -1.65 2.07
CA SER A 237 17.05 -1.01 1.97
C SER A 237 17.94 -1.40 3.15
N ASP A 238 17.40 -1.42 4.37
CA ASP A 238 18.14 -1.88 5.56
C ASP A 238 18.51 -3.38 5.46
N ALA A 239 17.60 -4.21 4.91
CA ALA A 239 17.86 -5.63 4.68
C ALA A 239 18.95 -5.86 3.61
N ILE A 240 19.03 -5.02 2.58
CA ILE A 240 20.08 -5.03 1.56
C ILE A 240 21.43 -4.70 2.20
N GLU A 241 21.50 -3.65 3.01
CA GLU A 241 22.73 -3.27 3.72
C GLU A 241 23.23 -4.39 4.64
N TYR A 242 22.34 -5.03 5.39
CA TYR A 242 22.69 -6.18 6.21
C TYR A 242 23.17 -7.37 5.38
N GLY A 243 22.51 -7.68 4.26
CA GLY A 243 22.90 -8.73 3.33
C GLY A 243 24.31 -8.49 2.77
N HIS A 244 24.58 -7.26 2.33
CA HIS A 244 25.89 -6.84 1.85
C HIS A 244 26.98 -6.95 2.94
N TRP A 245 26.68 -6.50 4.15
CA TRP A 245 27.62 -6.63 5.27
C TRP A 245 27.99 -8.10 5.57
N LYS A 246 27.00 -9.00 5.48
CA LYS A 246 27.20 -10.43 5.82
C LYS A 246 27.85 -11.25 4.70
N THR A 247 27.56 -10.95 3.44
CA THR A 247 27.95 -11.79 2.29
C THR A 247 28.93 -11.12 1.34
N GLY A 248 29.17 -9.82 1.47
CA GLY A 248 29.95 -9.02 0.52
C GLY A 248 29.24 -8.75 -0.80
N ILE A 249 28.08 -9.36 -1.06
CA ILE A 249 27.35 -9.28 -2.32
C ILE A 249 26.15 -8.32 -2.17
N ARG A 250 26.03 -7.34 -3.07
CA ARG A 250 24.95 -6.36 -3.08
C ARG A 250 23.93 -6.70 -4.16
N VAL A 251 22.71 -7.09 -3.77
CA VAL A 251 21.65 -7.60 -4.65
C VAL A 251 20.39 -6.73 -4.61
N GLU A 252 20.54 -5.42 -4.84
CA GLU A 252 19.44 -4.46 -4.74
C GLU A 252 18.29 -4.75 -5.73
N GLY A 253 18.63 -4.93 -7.01
CA GLY A 253 17.64 -5.14 -8.06
C GLY A 253 16.76 -6.36 -7.82
N LEU A 254 17.36 -7.48 -7.39
CA LEU A 254 16.62 -8.71 -7.10
C LEU A 254 15.72 -8.55 -5.88
N MET A 255 16.19 -7.88 -4.82
CA MET A 255 15.40 -7.67 -3.61
C MET A 255 14.19 -6.77 -3.87
N PHE A 256 14.35 -5.64 -4.55
CA PHE A 256 13.22 -4.76 -4.89
C PHE A 256 12.24 -5.42 -5.87
N SER A 257 12.73 -6.18 -6.85
CA SER A 257 11.88 -6.95 -7.77
C SER A 257 11.08 -8.01 -7.04
N SER A 258 11.70 -8.73 -6.09
CA SER A 258 11.02 -9.73 -5.25
C SER A 258 9.95 -9.09 -4.36
N MET A 259 10.18 -7.89 -3.81
CA MET A 259 9.19 -7.14 -3.05
C MET A 259 7.98 -6.77 -3.91
N SER A 260 8.21 -6.26 -5.11
CA SER A 260 7.14 -5.92 -6.05
C SER A 260 6.35 -7.16 -6.49
N MET A 261 7.04 -8.27 -6.74
CA MET A 261 6.40 -9.56 -7.02
C MET A 261 5.54 -10.03 -5.83
N GLY A 262 6.08 -9.90 -4.61
CA GLY A 262 5.36 -10.22 -3.37
C GLY A 262 4.09 -9.39 -3.20
N GLN A 263 4.13 -8.08 -3.48
CA GLN A 263 2.94 -7.23 -3.46
C GLN A 263 1.89 -7.68 -4.48
N LYS A 264 2.29 -7.93 -5.73
CA LYS A 264 1.36 -8.36 -6.78
C LYS A 264 0.78 -9.75 -6.49
N ALA A 265 1.61 -10.69 -6.06
CA ALA A 265 1.16 -12.01 -5.64
C ALA A 265 0.19 -11.89 -4.43
N GLY A 266 0.58 -11.12 -3.40
CA GLY A 266 -0.26 -10.87 -2.23
C GLY A 266 -1.61 -10.28 -2.59
N SER A 267 -1.67 -9.28 -3.49
CA SER A 267 -2.92 -8.69 -3.95
C SER A 267 -3.77 -9.69 -4.74
N GLY A 268 -3.17 -10.42 -5.68
CA GLY A 268 -3.86 -11.41 -6.50
C GLY A 268 -4.45 -12.55 -5.66
N PHE A 269 -3.65 -13.14 -4.77
CA PHE A 269 -4.12 -14.20 -3.86
C PHE A 269 -5.24 -13.71 -2.93
N THR A 270 -5.09 -12.53 -2.35
CA THR A 270 -6.10 -11.96 -1.46
C THR A 270 -7.42 -11.72 -2.19
N SER A 271 -7.38 -11.13 -3.38
CA SER A 271 -8.57 -10.90 -4.20
C SER A 271 -9.22 -12.20 -4.62
N ALA A 272 -8.43 -13.22 -4.99
CA ALA A 272 -8.92 -14.54 -5.36
C ALA A 272 -9.61 -15.26 -4.17
N ILE A 273 -8.98 -15.22 -2.98
CA ILE A 273 -9.56 -15.83 -1.76
C ILE A 273 -10.85 -15.10 -1.39
N MET A 274 -10.85 -13.76 -1.40
CA MET A 274 -12.05 -12.97 -1.10
C MET A 274 -13.18 -13.28 -2.09
N GLY A 275 -12.90 -13.30 -3.40
CA GLY A 275 -13.86 -13.65 -4.43
C GLY A 275 -14.40 -15.08 -4.28
N ALA A 276 -13.53 -16.06 -3.99
CA ALA A 276 -13.94 -17.45 -3.77
C ALA A 276 -14.88 -17.59 -2.55
N ILE A 277 -14.54 -16.95 -1.42
CA ILE A 277 -15.39 -17.02 -0.21
C ILE A 277 -16.73 -16.32 -0.44
N LEU A 278 -16.75 -15.15 -1.09
CA LEU A 278 -18.01 -14.48 -1.44
C LEU A 278 -18.86 -15.31 -2.39
N SER A 279 -18.25 -15.98 -3.38
CA SER A 279 -18.94 -16.90 -4.29
C SER A 279 -19.52 -18.11 -3.56
N MET A 280 -18.75 -18.73 -2.65
CA MET A 280 -19.23 -19.83 -1.81
C MET A 280 -20.36 -19.41 -0.86
N ALA A 281 -20.37 -18.17 -0.43
CA ALA A 281 -21.43 -17.56 0.37
C ALA A 281 -22.66 -17.17 -0.45
N ALA A 282 -22.69 -17.48 -1.75
CA ALA A 282 -23.74 -17.11 -2.71
C ALA A 282 -24.01 -15.60 -2.75
N PHE A 283 -22.93 -14.81 -2.74
CA PHE A 283 -23.01 -13.37 -2.94
C PHE A 283 -23.37 -13.06 -4.40
N ASP A 284 -24.37 -12.22 -4.61
CA ASP A 284 -24.84 -11.77 -5.93
C ASP A 284 -24.65 -10.25 -6.06
N GLY A 285 -23.69 -9.83 -6.88
CA GLY A 285 -23.37 -8.42 -7.10
C GLY A 285 -24.46 -7.62 -7.84
N LEU A 286 -25.47 -8.29 -8.42
CA LEU A 286 -26.61 -7.62 -9.09
C LEU A 286 -27.67 -7.17 -8.09
N LYS A 287 -27.67 -7.67 -6.87
CA LYS A 287 -28.63 -7.34 -5.83
C LYS A 287 -28.18 -6.07 -5.11
N ALA A 288 -29.03 -5.05 -5.15
CA ALA A 288 -28.71 -3.73 -4.63
C ALA A 288 -28.87 -3.64 -3.10
N THR A 289 -29.74 -4.46 -2.49
CA THR A 289 -30.12 -4.33 -1.08
C THR A 289 -29.68 -5.51 -0.22
N ALA A 290 -29.46 -5.26 1.07
CA ALA A 290 -29.09 -6.29 2.04
C ALA A 290 -30.18 -7.36 2.19
N ALA A 291 -31.46 -7.00 2.05
CA ALA A 291 -32.59 -7.92 2.19
C ALA A 291 -32.66 -8.99 1.07
N GLU A 292 -32.07 -8.71 -0.08
CA GLU A 292 -32.01 -9.62 -1.21
C GLU A 292 -30.80 -10.57 -1.15
N GLN A 293 -29.79 -10.25 -0.34
CA GLN A 293 -28.61 -11.07 -0.18
C GLN A 293 -28.81 -12.23 0.79
N THR A 294 -28.02 -13.28 0.61
CA THR A 294 -28.02 -14.41 1.55
C THR A 294 -27.43 -14.03 2.90
N ALA A 295 -27.91 -14.60 3.99
CA ALA A 295 -27.37 -14.37 5.31
C ALA A 295 -25.88 -14.78 5.41
N SER A 296 -25.47 -15.80 4.64
CA SER A 296 -24.07 -16.24 4.54
C SER A 296 -23.17 -15.17 3.87
N ALA A 297 -23.66 -14.50 2.82
CA ALA A 297 -22.92 -13.42 2.16
C ALA A 297 -22.70 -12.23 3.09
N ILE A 298 -23.73 -11.80 3.81
CA ILE A 298 -23.62 -10.73 4.80
C ILE A 298 -22.67 -11.11 5.94
N SER A 299 -22.70 -12.36 6.39
CA SER A 299 -21.76 -12.87 7.41
C SER A 299 -20.32 -12.88 6.90
N ALA A 300 -20.09 -13.26 5.63
CA ALA A 300 -18.77 -13.22 5.01
C ALA A 300 -18.22 -11.79 4.95
N ILE A 301 -19.01 -10.81 4.49
CA ILE A 301 -18.65 -9.39 4.47
C ILE A 301 -18.29 -8.90 5.88
N LYS A 302 -19.12 -9.20 6.89
CA LYS A 302 -18.81 -8.83 8.28
C LYS A 302 -17.50 -9.47 8.76
N THR A 303 -17.24 -10.73 8.38
CA THR A 303 -16.02 -11.44 8.76
C THR A 303 -14.78 -10.79 8.14
N PHE A 304 -14.82 -10.46 6.86
CA PHE A 304 -13.72 -9.78 6.19
C PHE A 304 -13.44 -8.40 6.75
N TYR A 305 -14.48 -7.62 7.04
CA TYR A 305 -14.30 -6.25 7.53
C TYR A 305 -13.89 -6.18 9.00
N LEU A 306 -14.41 -7.10 9.84
CA LEU A 306 -14.24 -7.03 11.29
C LEU A 306 -13.10 -7.92 11.80
N TYR A 307 -13.05 -9.19 11.39
CA TYR A 307 -12.15 -10.17 12.01
C TYR A 307 -10.84 -10.38 11.26
N VAL A 308 -10.88 -10.40 9.94
CA VAL A 308 -9.66 -10.64 9.14
C VAL A 308 -8.60 -9.55 9.35
N PRO A 309 -8.94 -8.26 9.44
CA PRO A 309 -7.95 -7.22 9.77
C PRO A 309 -7.28 -7.44 11.12
N ILE A 310 -8.02 -7.88 12.14
CA ILE A 310 -7.45 -8.19 13.46
C ILE A 310 -6.42 -9.32 13.33
N ALA A 311 -6.76 -10.40 12.61
CA ALA A 311 -5.84 -11.52 12.40
C ALA A 311 -4.56 -11.07 11.68
N ILE A 312 -4.68 -10.23 10.65
CA ILE A 312 -3.52 -9.70 9.93
C ILE A 312 -2.65 -8.84 10.87
N TRP A 313 -3.25 -7.93 11.65
CA TRP A 313 -2.52 -7.10 12.62
C TRP A 313 -1.79 -7.95 13.67
N VAL A 314 -2.42 -9.02 14.18
CA VAL A 314 -1.79 -9.95 15.12
C VAL A 314 -0.60 -10.67 14.50
N ILE A 315 -0.74 -11.16 13.25
CA ILE A 315 0.37 -11.81 12.52
C ILE A 315 1.51 -10.82 12.29
N MET A 316 1.21 -9.57 11.93
CA MET A 316 2.24 -8.54 11.76
C MET A 316 2.95 -8.21 13.08
N LEU A 317 2.22 -8.26 14.21
CA LEU A 317 2.77 -8.01 15.55
C LEU A 317 3.69 -9.15 16.02
N ASP A 318 3.35 -10.41 15.73
CA ASP A 318 4.13 -11.59 16.15
C ASP A 318 5.52 -11.67 15.48
N ARG A 319 5.69 -11.08 14.31
CA ARG A 319 6.97 -10.98 13.59
C ARG A 319 7.96 -10.04 14.30
N LYS A 320 8.25 -10.31 15.58
CA LYS A 320 9.09 -9.52 16.50
C LYS A 320 10.54 -9.28 16.10
N SER A 321 10.99 -9.72 14.94
CA SER A 321 12.43 -9.79 14.59
C SER A 321 12.88 -8.80 13.50
N VAL A 322 12.21 -7.67 13.32
CA VAL A 322 12.69 -6.60 12.42
C VAL A 322 13.49 -5.56 13.16
#